data_b7a91a12fcb8553370cecb015a71f8b2
#
_entry.id   b7a91a12fcb8553370cecb015a71f8b2
#
_cell.length_a   1.000
_cell.length_b   1.000
_cell.length_c   1.000
_cell.angle_alpha   90.00
_cell.angle_beta   90.00
_cell.angle_gamma   90.00
#
_symmetry.space_group_name_H-M   'P 1'
#
loop_
_entity.id
_entity.type
_entity.pdbx_description
1 polymer ?
#
loop_
_entity_poly.entity_id
_entity_poly.type
_entity_poly.pdbx_seq_one_letter_code
_entity_poly.pdbx_strand_id
1 'polypeptide(L)'
;MQSVDCEILILGAGPAGLSAALAAARCGKSVIILDDNPRPGGQIWRDGPQVSLPRDARRLRQAVAEHPNITLLSGARLIARPTPHSVVFETAGDCGEIRWQRLILCCGARELSLPFPGWTLPNVTGAGGLQAQIKHGLQLKGERVVIAGSGPLLLAVASTVKRAGGNIVAIIEQAPMSALARFATGLWRWPEKLRQFGELFPARYHPASQVIQAQGDTCLQSVTVRHQGQTREIACDRLAIGYGLVPNTEPGAIFGCKTENQAIWVDAAQRTSVQDIYAAGECTGFGGSELALAEGEIAGYAAANCPQKAQSAISARTRWQRFAQALHTTFALPESLKAATTADTLLCRCEDIRCGDVQNAENWQAAKLASRCGMGACQGKVCATSARWLYGWPLPQPREPLSPARVDTLIHLAKPKG
;
A
#
# COMPACT_ATOMS: atom_id res chain seq x y z
N MET A 1 7.07 -30.90 1.20
CA MET A 1 7.16 -29.55 0.61
C MET A 1 7.86 -29.67 -0.73
N GLN A 2 7.22 -29.24 -1.83
CA GLN A 2 7.85 -29.20 -3.15
C GLN A 2 8.84 -28.02 -3.21
N SER A 3 10.03 -28.26 -3.76
CA SER A 3 11.01 -27.21 -4.03
C SER A 3 11.05 -26.95 -5.53
N VAL A 4 10.97 -25.67 -5.89
CA VAL A 4 11.01 -25.19 -7.28
C VAL A 4 12.15 -24.20 -7.45
N ASP A 5 12.91 -24.32 -8.53
CA ASP A 5 14.00 -23.41 -8.85
C ASP A 5 13.58 -22.42 -9.95
N CYS A 6 14.03 -21.16 -9.86
CA CYS A 6 13.87 -20.17 -10.90
C CYS A 6 15.10 -19.24 -10.99
N GLU A 7 15.28 -18.61 -12.14
CA GLU A 7 16.34 -17.60 -12.27
C GLU A 7 15.93 -16.30 -11.55
N ILE A 8 14.68 -15.89 -11.69
CA ILE A 8 14.19 -14.64 -11.10
C ILE A 8 12.88 -14.90 -10.33
N LEU A 9 12.89 -14.62 -9.03
CA LEU A 9 11.70 -14.59 -8.19
C LEU A 9 11.23 -13.14 -8.04
N ILE A 10 9.93 -12.91 -8.17
CA ILE A 10 9.28 -11.62 -7.95
C ILE A 10 8.26 -11.74 -6.83
N LEU A 11 8.33 -10.89 -5.82
CA LEU A 11 7.37 -10.83 -4.73
C LEU A 11 6.37 -9.69 -4.97
N GLY A 12 5.15 -10.06 -5.36
CA GLY A 12 4.04 -9.16 -5.67
C GLY A 12 3.72 -9.06 -7.16
N ALA A 13 2.44 -9.28 -7.51
CA ALA A 13 1.91 -9.17 -8.87
C ALA A 13 1.16 -7.84 -9.12
N GLY A 14 1.57 -6.75 -8.47
CA GLY A 14 1.12 -5.41 -8.79
C GLY A 14 1.71 -4.89 -10.11
N PRO A 15 1.43 -3.62 -10.49
CA PRO A 15 1.96 -3.02 -11.71
C PRO A 15 3.47 -3.19 -11.87
N ALA A 16 4.25 -2.94 -10.81
CA ALA A 16 5.71 -3.11 -10.83
C ALA A 16 6.13 -4.55 -11.09
N GLY A 17 5.53 -5.52 -10.35
CA GLY A 17 5.90 -6.93 -10.49
C GLY A 17 5.54 -7.52 -11.84
N LEU A 18 4.36 -7.19 -12.38
CA LEU A 18 3.97 -7.62 -13.73
C LEU A 18 4.88 -7.03 -14.81
N SER A 19 5.27 -5.76 -14.68
CA SER A 19 6.18 -5.11 -15.60
C SER A 19 7.58 -5.71 -15.51
N ALA A 20 8.09 -5.98 -14.30
CA ALA A 20 9.37 -6.62 -14.07
C ALA A 20 9.43 -8.04 -14.65
N ALA A 21 8.36 -8.82 -14.45
CA ALA A 21 8.28 -10.18 -14.96
C ALA A 21 8.35 -10.21 -16.50
N LEU A 22 7.56 -9.38 -17.15
CA LEU A 22 7.55 -9.32 -18.62
C LEU A 22 8.90 -8.84 -19.17
N ALA A 23 9.54 -7.85 -18.53
CA ALA A 23 10.87 -7.36 -18.92
C ALA A 23 11.94 -8.45 -18.81
N ALA A 24 11.95 -9.18 -17.70
CA ALA A 24 12.89 -10.28 -17.46
C ALA A 24 12.66 -11.46 -18.43
N ALA A 25 11.42 -11.86 -18.63
CA ALA A 25 11.05 -12.96 -19.51
C ALA A 25 11.36 -12.66 -20.99
N ARG A 26 11.24 -11.41 -21.45
CA ARG A 26 11.69 -10.96 -22.77
C ARG A 26 13.22 -11.05 -22.97
N CYS A 27 13.98 -11.25 -21.90
CA CYS A 27 15.42 -11.55 -21.95
C CYS A 27 15.69 -13.07 -21.80
N GLY A 28 14.68 -13.91 -21.97
CA GLY A 28 14.80 -15.37 -21.92
C GLY A 28 14.89 -15.96 -20.52
N LYS A 29 14.64 -15.18 -19.46
CA LYS A 29 14.73 -15.64 -18.06
C LYS A 29 13.48 -16.39 -17.64
N SER A 30 13.67 -17.46 -16.83
CA SER A 30 12.58 -18.11 -16.11
C SER A 30 12.18 -17.27 -14.90
N VAL A 31 10.90 -16.97 -14.78
CA VAL A 31 10.35 -16.04 -13.75
C VAL A 31 9.24 -16.73 -12.98
N ILE A 32 9.32 -16.66 -11.65
CA ILE A 32 8.19 -16.98 -10.78
C ILE A 32 7.73 -15.69 -10.11
N ILE A 33 6.42 -15.42 -10.17
CA ILE A 33 5.78 -14.34 -9.40
C ILE A 33 5.01 -14.97 -8.24
N LEU A 34 5.28 -14.52 -7.02
CA LEU A 34 4.56 -14.89 -5.81
C LEU A 34 3.68 -13.74 -5.37
N ASP A 35 2.37 -13.94 -5.27
CA ASP A 35 1.42 -12.90 -4.83
C ASP A 35 0.39 -13.49 -3.86
N ASP A 36 0.12 -12.80 -2.76
CA ASP A 36 -0.84 -13.23 -1.74
C ASP A 36 -2.31 -12.94 -2.13
N ASN A 37 -2.53 -12.14 -3.17
CA ASN A 37 -3.86 -11.92 -3.71
C ASN A 37 -4.28 -13.08 -4.64
N PRO A 38 -5.58 -13.39 -4.70
CA PRO A 38 -6.09 -14.46 -5.57
C PRO A 38 -5.99 -14.14 -7.05
N ARG A 39 -5.79 -12.86 -7.41
CA ARG A 39 -5.66 -12.38 -8.80
C ARG A 39 -4.58 -11.31 -8.91
N PRO A 40 -3.80 -11.28 -10.02
CA PRO A 40 -2.76 -10.28 -10.23
C PRO A 40 -3.36 -8.87 -10.42
N GLY A 41 -2.54 -7.84 -10.14
CA GLY A 41 -2.91 -6.44 -10.29
C GLY A 41 -2.68 -5.61 -9.04
N GLY A 42 -2.38 -6.24 -7.91
CA GLY A 42 -2.18 -5.57 -6.63
C GLY A 42 -3.43 -4.82 -6.17
N GLN A 43 -3.25 -3.74 -5.42
CA GLN A 43 -4.38 -2.96 -4.89
C GLN A 43 -5.02 -2.07 -5.96
N ILE A 44 -4.22 -1.47 -6.82
CA ILE A 44 -4.71 -0.46 -7.78
C ILE A 44 -5.48 -1.10 -8.95
N TRP A 45 -5.03 -2.24 -9.45
CA TRP A 45 -5.68 -3.00 -10.52
C TRP A 45 -6.46 -4.21 -10.01
N ARG A 46 -6.92 -4.13 -8.76
CA ARG A 46 -7.82 -5.13 -8.19
C ARG A 46 -9.10 -5.16 -9.01
N ASP A 47 -9.42 -6.33 -9.56
CA ASP A 47 -10.66 -6.55 -10.30
C ASP A 47 -11.77 -7.12 -9.40
N GLY A 48 -12.96 -7.18 -9.96
CA GLY A 48 -14.14 -7.69 -9.30
C GLY A 48 -15.36 -7.60 -10.22
N PRO A 49 -16.54 -8.03 -9.76
CA PRO A 49 -17.75 -8.15 -10.62
C PRO A 49 -18.16 -6.88 -11.35
N GLN A 50 -17.81 -5.70 -10.81
CA GLN A 50 -18.24 -4.40 -11.32
C GLN A 50 -17.07 -3.51 -11.75
N VAL A 51 -15.88 -4.09 -11.94
CA VAL A 51 -14.68 -3.33 -12.26
C VAL A 51 -14.23 -3.56 -13.69
N SER A 52 -14.21 -2.49 -14.47
CA SER A 52 -13.50 -2.47 -15.74
C SER A 52 -12.07 -2.02 -15.53
N LEU A 53 -11.10 -2.93 -15.72
CA LEU A 53 -9.70 -2.58 -15.66
C LEU A 53 -9.30 -1.66 -16.83
N PRO A 54 -8.35 -0.73 -16.63
CA PRO A 54 -7.73 0.02 -17.70
C PRO A 54 -7.18 -0.91 -18.80
N ARG A 55 -7.23 -0.44 -20.05
CA ARG A 55 -6.79 -1.23 -21.22
C ARG A 55 -5.34 -1.74 -21.06
N ASP A 56 -4.46 -0.88 -20.57
CA ASP A 56 -3.04 -1.23 -20.41
C ASP A 56 -2.83 -2.25 -19.29
N ALA A 57 -3.59 -2.17 -18.20
CA ALA A 57 -3.59 -3.19 -17.15
C ALA A 57 -4.03 -4.56 -17.67
N ARG A 58 -5.10 -4.61 -18.48
CA ARG A 58 -5.57 -5.86 -19.09
C ARG A 58 -4.54 -6.45 -20.03
N ARG A 59 -3.95 -5.62 -20.91
CA ARG A 59 -2.90 -6.05 -21.86
C ARG A 59 -1.66 -6.61 -21.13
N LEU A 60 -1.21 -5.93 -20.09
CA LEU A 60 -0.03 -6.38 -19.33
C LEU A 60 -0.31 -7.70 -18.61
N ARG A 61 -1.47 -7.83 -17.94
CA ARG A 61 -1.87 -9.08 -17.29
C ARG A 61 -1.98 -10.24 -18.27
N GLN A 62 -2.56 -9.99 -19.45
CA GLN A 62 -2.66 -11.00 -20.51
C GLN A 62 -1.27 -11.40 -21.02
N ALA A 63 -0.41 -10.44 -21.32
CA ALA A 63 0.94 -10.71 -21.79
C ALA A 63 1.78 -11.52 -20.79
N VAL A 64 1.59 -11.28 -19.48
CA VAL A 64 2.24 -12.07 -18.43
C VAL A 64 1.64 -13.49 -18.36
N ALA A 65 0.31 -13.63 -18.43
CA ALA A 65 -0.36 -14.93 -18.35
C ALA A 65 -0.05 -15.86 -19.55
N GLU A 66 0.17 -15.29 -20.72
CA GLU A 66 0.46 -16.03 -21.96
C GLU A 66 1.95 -16.29 -22.16
N HIS A 67 2.85 -15.70 -21.35
CA HIS A 67 4.29 -15.83 -21.56
C HIS A 67 4.83 -17.17 -21.03
N PRO A 68 5.45 -18.02 -21.85
CA PRO A 68 5.85 -19.38 -21.47
C PRO A 68 6.90 -19.43 -20.34
N ASN A 69 7.70 -18.38 -20.17
CA ASN A 69 8.74 -18.31 -19.14
C ASN A 69 8.27 -17.68 -17.81
N ILE A 70 6.96 -17.40 -17.66
CA ILE A 70 6.43 -16.79 -16.45
C ILE A 70 5.47 -17.75 -15.79
N THR A 71 5.71 -18.06 -14.51
CA THR A 71 4.79 -18.79 -13.64
C THR A 71 4.24 -17.84 -12.58
N LEU A 72 2.92 -17.70 -12.49
CA LEU A 72 2.26 -16.89 -11.47
C LEU A 72 1.66 -17.79 -10.39
N LEU A 73 2.12 -17.63 -9.15
CA LEU A 73 1.58 -18.28 -7.96
C LEU A 73 0.72 -17.27 -7.19
N SER A 74 -0.60 -17.29 -7.47
CA SER A 74 -1.58 -16.42 -6.81
C SER A 74 -2.10 -17.05 -5.51
N GLY A 75 -2.52 -16.22 -4.53
CA GLY A 75 -2.95 -16.67 -3.21
C GLY A 75 -1.82 -17.32 -2.41
N ALA A 76 -0.57 -17.02 -2.76
CA ALA A 76 0.62 -17.59 -2.18
C ALA A 76 1.32 -16.54 -1.31
N ARG A 77 1.39 -16.79 0.00
CA ARG A 77 1.92 -15.86 1.01
C ARG A 77 3.35 -16.20 1.39
N LEU A 78 4.21 -15.20 1.38
CA LEU A 78 5.58 -15.33 1.90
C LEU A 78 5.55 -15.57 3.42
N ILE A 79 6.21 -16.63 3.86
CA ILE A 79 6.30 -16.99 5.28
C ILE A 79 7.70 -16.70 5.85
N ALA A 80 8.74 -17.24 5.24
CA ALA A 80 10.09 -17.14 5.77
C ALA A 80 11.16 -17.23 4.67
N ARG A 81 12.38 -16.88 5.06
CA ARG A 81 13.61 -16.99 4.25
C ARG A 81 14.57 -18.03 4.87
N PRO A 82 14.40 -19.31 4.62
CA PRO A 82 15.22 -20.35 5.26
C PRO A 82 16.69 -20.35 4.83
N THR A 83 17.00 -19.77 3.66
CA THR A 83 18.39 -19.54 3.19
C THR A 83 18.52 -18.17 2.52
N PRO A 84 19.74 -17.68 2.26
CA PRO A 84 19.94 -16.41 1.55
C PRO A 84 19.23 -16.33 0.18
N HIS A 85 19.05 -17.46 -0.50
CA HIS A 85 18.49 -17.56 -1.85
C HIS A 85 17.24 -18.46 -1.93
N SER A 86 16.47 -18.58 -0.84
CA SER A 86 15.20 -19.29 -0.88
C SER A 86 14.13 -18.61 -0.03
N VAL A 87 12.88 -18.88 -0.38
CA VAL A 87 11.70 -18.44 0.37
C VAL A 87 10.76 -19.62 0.56
N VAL A 88 10.11 -19.66 1.72
CA VAL A 88 8.98 -20.54 1.97
C VAL A 88 7.69 -19.77 1.84
N PHE A 89 6.73 -20.32 1.13
CA PHE A 89 5.41 -19.74 0.95
C PHE A 89 4.31 -20.73 1.32
N GLU A 90 3.12 -20.19 1.60
CA GLU A 90 1.88 -20.94 1.80
C GLU A 90 0.82 -20.50 0.81
N THR A 91 0.03 -21.46 0.34
CA THR A 91 -1.28 -21.28 -0.30
C THR A 91 -2.39 -21.77 0.63
N ALA A 92 -3.65 -21.69 0.20
CA ALA A 92 -4.78 -22.17 0.99
C ALA A 92 -4.67 -23.66 1.37
N GLY A 93 -4.02 -24.51 0.56
CA GLY A 93 -3.96 -25.96 0.75
C GLY A 93 -2.56 -26.53 0.95
N ASP A 94 -1.51 -25.80 0.59
CA ASP A 94 -0.16 -26.37 0.52
C ASP A 94 0.91 -25.34 0.93
N CYS A 95 2.15 -25.80 1.10
CA CYS A 95 3.33 -24.97 1.28
C CYS A 95 4.47 -25.43 0.37
N GLY A 96 5.30 -24.48 -0.07
CA GLY A 96 6.43 -24.76 -0.96
C GLY A 96 7.65 -23.93 -0.64
N GLU A 97 8.79 -24.34 -1.20
CA GLU A 97 10.03 -23.56 -1.19
C GLU A 97 10.39 -23.18 -2.62
N ILE A 98 10.73 -21.89 -2.84
CA ILE A 98 11.28 -21.41 -4.11
C ILE A 98 12.73 -21.00 -3.88
N ARG A 99 13.64 -21.59 -4.69
CA ARG A 99 15.03 -21.14 -4.77
C ARG A 99 15.21 -20.25 -5.99
N TRP A 100 16.01 -19.20 -5.83
CA TRP A 100 16.15 -18.19 -6.84
C TRP A 100 17.62 -17.74 -6.99
N GLN A 101 17.97 -17.25 -8.18
CA GLN A 101 19.27 -16.62 -8.43
C GLN A 101 19.20 -15.11 -8.19
N ARG A 102 18.05 -14.47 -8.52
CA ARG A 102 17.78 -13.05 -8.30
C ARG A 102 16.36 -12.83 -7.80
N LEU A 103 16.23 -11.84 -6.94
CA LEU A 103 14.95 -11.49 -6.29
C LEU A 103 14.57 -10.06 -6.65
N ILE A 104 13.28 -9.83 -7.01
CA ILE A 104 12.73 -8.49 -7.20
C ILE A 104 11.57 -8.31 -6.21
N LEU A 105 11.72 -7.34 -5.31
CA LEU A 105 10.71 -6.98 -4.31
C LEU A 105 9.74 -5.96 -4.91
N CYS A 106 8.48 -6.37 -5.10
CA CYS A 106 7.39 -5.53 -5.60
C CYS A 106 6.22 -5.52 -4.62
N CYS A 107 6.52 -5.40 -3.33
CA CYS A 107 5.60 -5.63 -2.21
C CYS A 107 4.57 -4.51 -2.01
N GLY A 108 4.63 -3.42 -2.81
CA GLY A 108 3.67 -2.33 -2.77
C GLY A 108 3.67 -1.55 -1.46
N ALA A 109 2.52 -0.97 -1.13
CA ALA A 109 2.31 -0.17 0.08
C ALA A 109 0.94 -0.48 0.69
N ARG A 110 0.75 -0.07 1.95
CA ARG A 110 -0.52 -0.11 2.69
C ARG A 110 -0.94 1.29 3.11
N GLU A 111 -2.20 1.45 3.47
CA GLU A 111 -2.73 2.74 3.92
C GLU A 111 -2.14 3.16 5.27
N LEU A 112 -1.83 4.44 5.38
CA LEU A 112 -1.51 5.07 6.66
C LEU A 112 -2.80 5.34 7.43
N SER A 113 -2.93 4.72 8.59
CA SER A 113 -4.04 4.96 9.52
C SER A 113 -3.60 5.99 10.57
N LEU A 114 -4.33 7.11 10.66
CA LEU A 114 -4.14 8.09 11.72
C LEU A 114 -5.33 7.99 12.67
N PRO A 115 -5.11 7.63 13.96
CA PRO A 115 -6.17 7.45 14.92
C PRO A 115 -6.76 8.79 15.37
N PHE A 116 -8.08 8.84 15.49
CA PHE A 116 -8.87 9.94 16.08
C PHE A 116 -10.10 9.35 16.80
N PRO A 117 -10.77 10.05 17.71
CA PRO A 117 -11.93 9.53 18.41
C PRO A 117 -13.00 8.98 17.46
N GLY A 118 -13.40 7.73 17.67
CA GLY A 118 -14.40 7.02 16.86
C GLY A 118 -13.90 6.40 15.55
N TRP A 119 -12.60 6.45 15.22
CA TRP A 119 -12.08 5.89 13.96
C TRP A 119 -12.27 4.36 13.82
N THR A 120 -12.59 3.68 14.91
CA THR A 120 -12.83 2.22 14.94
C THR A 120 -14.29 1.84 14.82
N LEU A 121 -15.22 2.81 14.78
CA LEU A 121 -16.64 2.55 14.61
C LEU A 121 -16.92 1.75 13.32
N PRO A 122 -17.90 0.84 13.33
CA PRO A 122 -18.39 0.23 12.09
C PRO A 122 -18.73 1.30 11.05
N ASN A 123 -18.44 1.03 9.78
CA ASN A 123 -18.55 1.95 8.65
C ASN A 123 -17.48 3.06 8.57
N VAL A 124 -16.50 3.09 9.47
CA VAL A 124 -15.27 3.86 9.31
C VAL A 124 -14.20 2.93 8.73
N THR A 125 -13.69 3.25 7.54
CA THR A 125 -12.74 2.39 6.81
C THR A 125 -11.62 3.21 6.17
N GLY A 126 -10.52 2.58 5.82
CA GLY A 126 -9.54 3.16 4.92
C GLY A 126 -10.15 3.41 3.52
N ALA A 127 -9.69 4.41 2.82
CA ALA A 127 -10.16 4.80 1.50
C ALA A 127 -9.95 3.69 0.46
N GLY A 128 -8.76 3.07 0.44
CA GLY A 128 -8.48 1.89 -0.38
C GLY A 128 -9.22 0.64 0.11
N GLY A 129 -9.44 0.52 1.44
CA GLY A 129 -10.27 -0.52 2.02
C GLY A 129 -11.70 -0.47 1.50
N LEU A 130 -12.33 0.72 1.47
CA LEU A 130 -13.65 0.89 0.89
C LEU A 130 -13.67 0.58 -0.60
N GLN A 131 -12.66 1.05 -1.36
CA GLN A 131 -12.53 0.69 -2.77
C GLN A 131 -12.44 -0.82 -2.99
N ALA A 132 -11.70 -1.53 -2.14
CA ALA A 132 -11.58 -2.98 -2.23
C ALA A 132 -12.92 -3.66 -1.98
N GLN A 133 -13.68 -3.25 -0.97
CA GLN A 133 -15.02 -3.79 -0.68
C GLN A 133 -15.98 -3.56 -1.85
N ILE A 134 -16.01 -2.35 -2.42
CA ILE A 134 -16.86 -2.03 -3.59
C ILE A 134 -16.46 -2.88 -4.80
N LYS A 135 -15.17 -3.02 -5.07
CA LYS A 135 -14.68 -3.88 -6.15
C LYS A 135 -15.08 -5.36 -5.97
N HIS A 136 -15.24 -5.81 -4.73
CA HIS A 136 -15.76 -7.15 -4.41
C HIS A 136 -17.29 -7.24 -4.37
N GLY A 137 -18.01 -6.18 -4.73
CA GLY A 137 -19.46 -6.22 -4.91
C GLY A 137 -20.28 -5.46 -3.86
N LEU A 138 -19.63 -4.76 -2.91
CA LEU A 138 -20.38 -3.90 -1.98
C LEU A 138 -21.16 -2.82 -2.76
N GLN A 139 -22.48 -2.76 -2.52
CA GLN A 139 -23.37 -1.73 -3.03
C GLN A 139 -23.68 -0.74 -1.90
N LEU A 140 -23.61 0.54 -2.19
CA LEU A 140 -23.83 1.59 -1.18
C LEU A 140 -25.27 2.10 -1.12
N LYS A 141 -26.14 1.73 -2.08
CA LYS A 141 -27.61 1.94 -2.08
C LYS A 141 -28.07 3.31 -1.53
N GLY A 142 -27.41 4.39 -1.92
CA GLY A 142 -27.75 5.75 -1.49
C GLY A 142 -27.14 6.17 -0.14
N GLU A 143 -26.31 5.33 0.50
CA GLU A 143 -25.57 5.69 1.74
C GLU A 143 -24.86 7.04 1.57
N ARG A 144 -24.94 7.87 2.61
CA ARG A 144 -24.22 9.16 2.69
C ARG A 144 -22.77 8.89 3.05
N VAL A 145 -21.86 9.22 2.14
CA VAL A 145 -20.43 8.93 2.30
C VAL A 145 -19.64 10.23 2.45
N VAL A 146 -18.85 10.32 3.51
CA VAL A 146 -17.77 11.31 3.66
C VAL A 146 -16.45 10.63 3.30
N ILE A 147 -15.63 11.32 2.50
CA ILE A 147 -14.29 10.88 2.15
C ILE A 147 -13.32 11.92 2.69
N ALA A 148 -12.35 11.50 3.50
CA ALA A 148 -11.46 12.42 4.20
C ALA A 148 -10.00 11.98 4.12
N GLY A 149 -9.07 12.94 4.11
CA GLY A 149 -7.65 12.64 4.13
C GLY A 149 -6.80 13.61 3.33
N SER A 150 -5.90 13.09 2.51
CA SER A 150 -4.97 13.89 1.70
C SER A 150 -4.67 13.23 0.36
N GLY A 151 -4.81 13.99 -0.70
CA GLY A 151 -4.31 13.62 -2.02
C GLY A 151 -5.31 13.06 -3.01
N PRO A 152 -4.84 12.79 -4.25
CA PRO A 152 -5.70 12.43 -5.38
C PRO A 152 -6.46 11.12 -5.21
N LEU A 153 -6.03 10.24 -4.27
CA LEU A 153 -6.75 9.01 -3.94
C LEU A 153 -8.19 9.29 -3.54
N LEU A 154 -8.44 10.40 -2.84
CA LEU A 154 -9.80 10.80 -2.42
C LEU A 154 -10.75 10.94 -3.61
N LEU A 155 -10.27 11.49 -4.73
CA LEU A 155 -11.05 11.63 -5.96
C LEU A 155 -11.33 10.28 -6.64
N ALA A 156 -10.34 9.39 -6.65
CA ALA A 156 -10.51 8.04 -7.18
C ALA A 156 -11.52 7.22 -6.35
N VAL A 157 -11.49 7.37 -5.02
CA VAL A 157 -12.48 6.78 -4.11
C VAL A 157 -13.86 7.36 -4.38
N ALA A 158 -13.97 8.68 -4.53
CA ALA A 158 -15.23 9.37 -4.84
C ALA A 158 -15.89 8.82 -6.11
N SER A 159 -15.10 8.65 -7.18
CA SER A 159 -15.58 8.03 -8.41
C SER A 159 -16.08 6.59 -8.20
N THR A 160 -15.36 5.81 -7.39
CA THR A 160 -15.74 4.42 -7.06
C THR A 160 -17.02 4.37 -6.25
N VAL A 161 -17.17 5.25 -5.23
CA VAL A 161 -18.36 5.39 -4.40
C VAL A 161 -19.60 5.74 -5.25
N LYS A 162 -19.48 6.73 -6.15
CA LYS A 162 -20.58 7.12 -7.06
C LYS A 162 -21.05 5.94 -7.92
N ARG A 163 -20.11 5.17 -8.49
CA ARG A 163 -20.44 4.00 -9.33
C ARG A 163 -21.13 2.89 -8.53
N ALA A 164 -20.85 2.79 -7.22
CA ALA A 164 -21.51 1.84 -6.33
C ALA A 164 -22.85 2.33 -5.77
N GLY A 165 -23.37 3.48 -6.26
CA GLY A 165 -24.65 4.04 -5.83
C GLY A 165 -24.59 4.86 -4.54
N GLY A 166 -23.41 5.20 -4.03
CA GLY A 166 -23.24 6.03 -2.83
C GLY A 166 -23.44 7.52 -3.12
N ASN A 167 -23.96 8.25 -2.14
CA ASN A 167 -24.12 9.70 -2.16
C ASN A 167 -22.98 10.38 -1.42
N ILE A 168 -22.06 11.06 -2.13
CA ILE A 168 -20.95 11.78 -1.52
C ILE A 168 -21.47 13.08 -0.93
N VAL A 169 -21.45 13.18 0.40
CA VAL A 169 -21.90 14.38 1.13
C VAL A 169 -20.77 15.39 1.33
N ALA A 170 -19.52 14.94 1.44
CA ALA A 170 -18.36 15.82 1.49
C ALA A 170 -17.06 15.07 1.13
N ILE A 171 -16.10 15.78 0.54
CA ILE A 171 -14.69 15.38 0.46
C ILE A 171 -13.88 16.37 1.26
N ILE A 172 -13.20 15.88 2.30
CA ILE A 172 -12.47 16.66 3.28
C ILE A 172 -10.97 16.48 2.99
N GLU A 173 -10.37 17.50 2.42
CA GLU A 173 -8.93 17.52 2.07
C GLU A 173 -8.16 18.38 3.07
N GLN A 174 -7.12 17.82 3.67
CA GLN A 174 -6.30 18.57 4.62
C GLN A 174 -5.39 19.62 3.94
N ALA A 175 -4.99 19.40 2.68
CA ALA A 175 -4.12 20.34 1.96
C ALA A 175 -4.80 21.68 1.77
N PRO A 176 -4.09 22.82 1.97
CA PRO A 176 -4.65 24.14 1.81
C PRO A 176 -4.87 24.45 0.32
N MET A 177 -5.85 25.34 0.03
CA MET A 177 -6.20 25.74 -1.34
C MET A 177 -4.98 26.27 -2.11
N SER A 178 -4.07 26.98 -1.46
CA SER A 178 -2.85 27.50 -2.10
C SER A 178 -1.92 26.40 -2.62
N ALA A 179 -1.78 25.28 -1.88
CA ALA A 179 -1.01 24.14 -2.30
C ALA A 179 -1.69 23.42 -3.47
N LEU A 180 -3.03 23.24 -3.39
CA LEU A 180 -3.83 22.63 -4.45
C LEU A 180 -3.79 23.45 -5.75
N ALA A 181 -3.91 24.77 -5.66
CA ALA A 181 -3.82 25.67 -6.82
C ALA A 181 -2.43 25.58 -7.48
N ARG A 182 -1.35 25.58 -6.69
CA ARG A 182 0.03 25.41 -7.19
C ARG A 182 0.21 24.04 -7.87
N PHE A 183 -0.35 22.99 -7.29
CA PHE A 183 -0.32 21.67 -7.89
C PHE A 183 -1.09 21.63 -9.22
N ALA A 184 -2.31 22.18 -9.23
CA ALA A 184 -3.16 22.22 -10.42
C ALA A 184 -2.50 23.00 -11.57
N THR A 185 -1.86 24.14 -11.29
CA THR A 185 -1.10 24.90 -12.29
C THR A 185 0.12 24.14 -12.81
N GLY A 186 0.66 23.17 -12.06
CA GLY A 186 1.75 22.32 -12.50
C GLY A 186 1.32 21.15 -13.40
N LEU A 187 0.04 20.77 -13.39
CA LEU A 187 -0.47 19.55 -14.04
C LEU A 187 -0.40 19.59 -15.58
N TRP A 188 -0.19 20.74 -16.20
CA TRP A 188 0.01 20.83 -17.66
C TRP A 188 1.18 19.96 -18.16
N ARG A 189 2.14 19.66 -17.28
CA ARG A 189 3.27 18.74 -17.57
C ARG A 189 2.84 17.29 -17.68
N TRP A 190 1.65 16.95 -17.16
CA TRP A 190 1.06 15.61 -17.16
C TRP A 190 -0.39 15.68 -17.63
N PRO A 191 -0.63 15.92 -18.95
CA PRO A 191 -1.96 16.17 -19.50
C PRO A 191 -2.95 15.02 -19.24
N GLU A 192 -2.46 13.78 -19.17
CA GLU A 192 -3.26 12.62 -18.77
C GLU A 192 -3.80 12.72 -17.33
N LYS A 193 -3.01 13.27 -16.41
CA LYS A 193 -3.45 13.52 -15.01
C LYS A 193 -4.35 14.73 -14.92
N LEU A 194 -4.09 15.77 -15.72
CA LEU A 194 -4.96 16.95 -15.78
C LEU A 194 -6.36 16.56 -16.24
N ARG A 195 -6.48 15.74 -17.30
CA ARG A 195 -7.77 15.22 -17.77
C ARG A 195 -8.46 14.39 -16.70
N GLN A 196 -7.76 13.45 -16.10
CA GLN A 196 -8.28 12.60 -15.02
C GLN A 196 -8.78 13.44 -13.84
N PHE A 197 -8.03 14.47 -13.46
CA PHE A 197 -8.41 15.39 -12.38
C PHE A 197 -9.69 16.15 -12.71
N GLY A 198 -9.81 16.70 -13.92
CA GLY A 198 -11.02 17.41 -14.40
C GLY A 198 -12.27 16.52 -14.41
N GLU A 199 -12.14 15.26 -14.83
CA GLU A 199 -13.23 14.28 -14.84
C GLU A 199 -13.70 13.88 -13.43
N LEU A 200 -12.81 13.92 -12.44
CA LEU A 200 -13.06 13.42 -11.08
C LEU A 200 -13.43 14.52 -10.08
N PHE A 201 -13.22 15.81 -10.42
CA PHE A 201 -13.36 16.90 -9.44
C PHE A 201 -14.84 17.11 -9.04
N PRO A 202 -15.19 16.93 -7.76
CA PRO A 202 -16.58 17.00 -7.29
C PRO A 202 -16.94 18.39 -6.74
N ALA A 203 -18.23 18.72 -6.78
CA ALA A 203 -18.77 19.99 -6.28
C ALA A 203 -18.68 20.18 -4.74
N ARG A 204 -18.41 19.10 -3.97
CA ARG A 204 -18.40 19.11 -2.49
C ARG A 204 -17.02 18.85 -1.93
N TYR A 205 -16.00 19.53 -2.45
CA TYR A 205 -14.61 19.43 -2.04
C TYR A 205 -14.28 20.55 -1.05
N HIS A 206 -13.79 20.20 0.13
CA HIS A 206 -13.48 21.12 1.23
C HIS A 206 -11.98 21.04 1.56
N PRO A 207 -11.15 21.93 1.01
CA PRO A 207 -9.73 21.99 1.33
C PRO A 207 -9.49 22.61 2.71
N ALA A 208 -8.26 22.51 3.20
CA ALA A 208 -7.84 22.98 4.53
C ALA A 208 -8.76 22.49 5.66
N SER A 209 -9.25 21.26 5.54
CA SER A 209 -10.24 20.68 6.45
C SER A 209 -9.79 19.30 6.95
N GLN A 210 -10.20 18.94 8.16
CA GLN A 210 -9.82 17.69 8.81
C GLN A 210 -11.00 17.09 9.56
N VAL A 211 -11.22 15.78 9.42
CA VAL A 211 -12.09 15.04 10.34
C VAL A 211 -11.34 14.86 11.66
N ILE A 212 -11.97 15.27 12.75
CA ILE A 212 -11.39 15.20 14.10
C ILE A 212 -12.10 14.21 15.01
N GLN A 213 -13.31 13.79 14.66
CA GLN A 213 -14.09 12.82 15.42
C GLN A 213 -15.12 12.13 14.50
N ALA A 214 -15.36 10.85 14.74
CA ALA A 214 -16.50 10.11 14.23
C ALA A 214 -17.44 9.77 15.39
N GLN A 215 -18.76 9.86 15.19
CA GLN A 215 -19.76 9.72 16.22
C GLN A 215 -20.82 8.71 15.79
N GLY A 216 -21.33 7.96 16.77
CA GLY A 216 -22.38 6.96 16.62
C GLY A 216 -22.33 5.94 17.76
N ASP A 217 -23.41 5.24 17.98
CA ASP A 217 -23.52 4.22 19.04
C ASP A 217 -23.01 2.85 18.55
N THR A 218 -23.76 2.21 17.66
CA THR A 218 -23.41 0.89 17.11
C THR A 218 -22.69 0.97 15.76
N CYS A 219 -22.84 2.08 15.04
CA CYS A 219 -22.19 2.38 13.78
C CYS A 219 -22.08 3.89 13.59
N LEU A 220 -21.34 4.31 12.58
CA LEU A 220 -21.17 5.72 12.24
C LEU A 220 -22.51 6.39 11.91
N GLN A 221 -22.76 7.58 12.48
CA GLN A 221 -23.93 8.43 12.24
C GLN A 221 -23.54 9.83 11.76
N SER A 222 -22.40 10.34 12.23
CA SER A 222 -21.88 11.65 11.82
C SER A 222 -20.36 11.75 12.01
N VAL A 223 -19.78 12.80 11.44
CA VAL A 223 -18.39 13.18 11.65
C VAL A 223 -18.29 14.66 12.01
N THR A 224 -17.38 14.98 12.94
CA THR A 224 -17.00 16.37 13.23
C THR A 224 -15.81 16.75 12.37
N VAL A 225 -15.97 17.81 11.60
CA VAL A 225 -14.94 18.38 10.71
C VAL A 225 -14.48 19.74 11.24
N ARG A 226 -13.16 19.93 11.30
CA ARG A 226 -12.55 21.21 11.62
C ARG A 226 -12.09 21.91 10.33
N HIS A 227 -12.47 23.17 10.15
CA HIS A 227 -12.04 24.03 9.07
C HIS A 227 -11.72 25.42 9.63
N GLN A 228 -10.50 25.91 9.46
CA GLN A 228 -10.05 27.23 9.94
C GLN A 228 -10.41 27.53 11.41
N GLY A 229 -10.25 26.53 12.28
CA GLY A 229 -10.56 26.66 13.72
C GLY A 229 -12.03 26.44 14.08
N GLN A 230 -12.94 26.51 13.13
CA GLN A 230 -14.37 26.21 13.36
C GLN A 230 -14.65 24.72 13.18
N THR A 231 -15.59 24.21 13.96
CA THR A 231 -16.05 22.83 13.86
C THR A 231 -17.49 22.77 13.34
N ARG A 232 -17.76 21.77 12.50
CA ARG A 232 -19.12 21.46 12.05
C ARG A 232 -19.35 19.96 12.04
N GLU A 233 -20.56 19.56 12.30
CA GLU A 233 -21.00 18.18 12.18
C GLU A 233 -21.57 17.91 10.79
N ILE A 234 -21.24 16.73 10.23
CA ILE A 234 -21.77 16.25 8.95
C ILE A 234 -22.35 14.87 9.18
N ALA A 235 -23.67 14.76 9.02
CA ALA A 235 -24.36 13.47 9.09
C ALA A 235 -23.96 12.57 7.93
N CYS A 236 -23.53 11.34 8.22
CA CYS A 236 -23.12 10.36 7.22
C CYS A 236 -23.25 8.94 7.74
N ASP A 237 -23.37 7.99 6.81
CA ASP A 237 -23.55 6.57 7.11
C ASP A 237 -22.23 5.82 6.97
N ARG A 238 -21.25 6.41 6.25
CA ARG A 238 -19.92 5.83 5.99
C ARG A 238 -18.84 6.91 5.91
N LEU A 239 -17.66 6.59 6.44
CA LEU A 239 -16.46 7.41 6.35
C LEU A 239 -15.31 6.61 5.73
N ALA A 240 -14.73 7.16 4.66
CA ALA A 240 -13.52 6.64 4.02
C ALA A 240 -12.33 7.56 4.30
N ILE A 241 -11.25 7.02 4.88
CA ILE A 241 -10.09 7.80 5.33
C ILE A 241 -8.86 7.42 4.52
N GLY A 242 -8.16 8.42 3.94
CA GLY A 242 -6.94 8.22 3.17
C GLY A 242 -5.92 9.32 3.40
N TYR A 243 -5.06 9.16 4.41
CA TYR A 243 -3.99 10.12 4.74
C TYR A 243 -2.65 9.80 4.06
N GLY A 244 -2.61 8.84 3.16
CA GLY A 244 -1.42 8.44 2.44
C GLY A 244 -1.12 6.96 2.57
N LEU A 245 0.10 6.59 2.17
CA LEU A 245 0.56 5.20 2.09
C LEU A 245 1.82 5.00 2.93
N VAL A 246 2.04 3.75 3.32
CA VAL A 246 3.27 3.29 3.98
C VAL A 246 3.86 2.17 3.13
N PRO A 247 5.11 2.31 2.64
CA PRO A 247 5.78 1.24 1.92
C PRO A 247 5.86 -0.06 2.72
N ASN A 248 5.63 -1.19 2.08
CA ASN A 248 5.80 -2.51 2.70
C ASN A 248 7.27 -2.91 2.62
N THR A 249 8.02 -2.61 3.68
CA THR A 249 9.48 -2.84 3.74
C THR A 249 9.85 -4.12 4.47
N GLU A 250 8.90 -4.77 5.12
CA GLU A 250 9.13 -5.96 5.93
C GLU A 250 9.78 -7.11 5.13
N PRO A 251 9.34 -7.41 3.87
CA PRO A 251 10.04 -8.40 3.06
C PRO A 251 11.49 -8.02 2.76
N GLY A 252 11.76 -6.74 2.46
CA GLY A 252 13.14 -6.27 2.25
C GLY A 252 14.01 -6.40 3.49
N ALA A 253 13.45 -6.12 4.66
CA ALA A 253 14.18 -6.16 5.93
C ALA A 253 14.65 -7.57 6.31
N ILE A 254 13.86 -8.63 6.05
CA ILE A 254 14.33 -10.01 6.31
C ILE A 254 15.48 -10.42 5.37
N PHE A 255 15.60 -9.79 4.21
CA PHE A 255 16.75 -9.99 3.31
C PHE A 255 17.93 -9.06 3.65
N GLY A 256 17.80 -8.18 4.64
CA GLY A 256 18.86 -7.24 5.04
C GLY A 256 18.96 -5.99 4.16
N CYS A 257 17.92 -5.70 3.37
CA CYS A 257 17.90 -4.50 2.53
C CYS A 257 17.86 -3.22 3.39
N LYS A 258 18.71 -2.25 3.06
CA LYS A 258 18.71 -0.92 3.69
C LYS A 258 17.37 -0.23 3.39
N THR A 259 16.83 0.45 4.39
CA THR A 259 15.70 1.36 4.22
C THR A 259 16.15 2.79 4.38
N GLU A 260 15.58 3.68 3.57
CA GLU A 260 15.78 5.12 3.65
C GLU A 260 14.43 5.81 3.40
N ASN A 261 14.13 6.88 4.15
CA ASN A 261 12.84 7.59 4.07
C ASN A 261 11.62 6.64 4.15
N GLN A 262 11.69 5.60 5.00
CA GLN A 262 10.64 4.59 5.21
C GLN A 262 10.37 3.66 4.00
N ALA A 263 11.23 3.64 3.01
CA ALA A 263 11.14 2.82 1.82
C ALA A 263 12.40 1.95 1.65
N ILE A 264 12.34 0.90 0.87
CA ILE A 264 13.51 0.11 0.51
C ILE A 264 14.40 0.99 -0.39
N TRP A 265 15.65 1.19 0.03
CA TRP A 265 16.63 1.95 -0.74
C TRP A 265 17.01 1.21 -2.02
N VAL A 266 17.07 1.93 -3.14
CA VAL A 266 17.53 1.41 -4.44
C VAL A 266 18.39 2.40 -5.17
N ASP A 267 19.29 1.89 -6.01
CA ASP A 267 20.07 2.68 -6.96
C ASP A 267 19.28 3.02 -8.25
N ALA A 268 19.94 3.63 -9.20
CA ALA A 268 19.36 3.99 -10.49
C ALA A 268 18.91 2.78 -11.34
N ALA A 269 19.43 1.59 -11.08
CA ALA A 269 19.07 0.33 -11.74
C ALA A 269 18.10 -0.51 -10.91
N GLN A 270 17.49 0.06 -9.87
CA GLN A 270 16.59 -0.60 -8.91
C GLN A 270 17.29 -1.73 -8.12
N ARG A 271 18.61 -1.71 -7.97
CA ARG A 271 19.33 -2.63 -7.08
C ARG A 271 19.21 -2.15 -5.65
N THR A 272 18.97 -3.07 -4.74
CA THR A 272 19.00 -2.78 -3.29
C THR A 272 20.44 -2.75 -2.76
N SER A 273 20.60 -2.55 -1.46
CA SER A 273 21.90 -2.67 -0.79
C SER A 273 22.43 -4.11 -0.68
N VAL A 274 21.64 -5.10 -1.06
CA VAL A 274 21.99 -6.52 -1.01
C VAL A 274 22.18 -7.04 -2.44
N GLN A 275 23.28 -7.75 -2.67
CA GLN A 275 23.58 -8.33 -3.98
C GLN A 275 22.45 -9.25 -4.45
N ASP A 276 22.19 -9.23 -5.78
CA ASP A 276 21.17 -10.03 -6.46
C ASP A 276 19.72 -9.78 -5.99
N ILE A 277 19.49 -8.72 -5.19
CA ILE A 277 18.17 -8.28 -4.76
C ILE A 277 17.87 -6.88 -5.32
N TYR A 278 16.72 -6.77 -5.97
CA TYR A 278 16.16 -5.57 -6.58
C TYR A 278 14.85 -5.20 -5.89
N ALA A 279 14.41 -3.96 -6.00
CA ALA A 279 13.09 -3.55 -5.54
C ALA A 279 12.48 -2.51 -6.47
N ALA A 280 11.15 -2.51 -6.64
CA ALA A 280 10.46 -1.59 -7.53
C ALA A 280 9.02 -1.33 -7.09
N GLY A 281 8.50 -0.16 -7.45
CA GLY A 281 7.15 0.28 -7.13
C GLY A 281 7.04 0.80 -5.70
N GLU A 282 5.83 0.79 -5.14
CA GLU A 282 5.53 1.54 -3.91
C GLU A 282 6.30 1.10 -2.66
N CYS A 283 6.96 -0.05 -2.66
CA CYS A 283 7.88 -0.43 -1.57
C CYS A 283 9.19 0.37 -1.58
N THR A 284 9.53 1.02 -2.70
CA THR A 284 10.69 1.92 -2.84
C THR A 284 10.32 3.41 -2.74
N GLY A 285 9.03 3.70 -2.54
CA GLY A 285 8.43 5.03 -2.48
C GLY A 285 7.20 5.12 -3.37
N PHE A 286 6.18 5.84 -2.93
CA PHE A 286 4.93 5.91 -3.68
C PHE A 286 4.92 7.06 -4.69
N GLY A 287 4.43 6.78 -5.90
CA GLY A 287 4.35 7.76 -7.00
C GLY A 287 3.34 7.38 -8.08
N GLY A 288 2.50 6.39 -7.79
CA GLY A 288 1.44 5.92 -8.67
C GLY A 288 1.84 4.79 -9.62
N SER A 289 0.87 4.29 -10.35
CA SER A 289 1.01 3.10 -11.21
C SER A 289 2.06 3.28 -12.32
N GLU A 290 2.12 4.47 -12.88
CA GLU A 290 3.02 4.75 -14.02
C GLU A 290 4.49 4.74 -13.58
N LEU A 291 4.79 5.28 -12.40
CA LEU A 291 6.13 5.18 -11.80
C LEU A 291 6.45 3.71 -11.50
N ALA A 292 5.53 3.00 -10.87
CA ALA A 292 5.69 1.59 -10.52
C ALA A 292 5.96 0.70 -11.76
N LEU A 293 5.28 0.95 -12.89
CA LEU A 293 5.53 0.26 -14.14
C LEU A 293 6.94 0.49 -14.68
N ALA A 294 7.39 1.75 -14.69
CA ALA A 294 8.71 2.11 -15.18
C ALA A 294 9.83 1.51 -14.30
N GLU A 295 9.68 1.59 -12.97
CA GLU A 295 10.63 1.00 -12.03
C GLU A 295 10.67 -0.53 -12.14
N GLY A 296 9.50 -1.17 -12.27
CA GLY A 296 9.40 -2.61 -12.49
C GLY A 296 10.14 -3.05 -13.77
N GLU A 297 9.94 -2.33 -14.87
CA GLU A 297 10.61 -2.63 -16.14
C GLU A 297 12.14 -2.49 -16.02
N ILE A 298 12.62 -1.44 -15.35
CA ILE A 298 14.05 -1.26 -15.07
C ILE A 298 14.60 -2.41 -14.23
N ALA A 299 13.92 -2.76 -13.14
CA ALA A 299 14.32 -3.85 -12.25
C ALA A 299 14.38 -5.20 -12.99
N GLY A 300 13.37 -5.49 -13.83
CA GLY A 300 13.30 -6.70 -14.63
C GLY A 300 14.45 -6.83 -15.61
N TYR A 301 14.74 -5.77 -16.38
CA TYR A 301 15.87 -5.76 -17.29
C TYR A 301 17.22 -5.80 -16.57
N ALA A 302 17.37 -5.11 -15.44
CA ALA A 302 18.60 -5.15 -14.64
C ALA A 302 18.83 -6.55 -14.05
N ALA A 303 17.81 -7.17 -13.48
CA ALA A 303 17.87 -8.53 -12.98
C ALA A 303 18.12 -9.56 -14.07
N ALA A 304 17.72 -9.32 -15.30
CA ALA A 304 17.97 -10.19 -16.44
C ALA A 304 19.34 -9.95 -17.13
N ASN A 305 20.20 -9.04 -16.62
CA ASN A 305 21.45 -8.60 -17.24
C ASN A 305 21.26 -7.95 -18.63
N CYS A 306 20.13 -7.27 -18.86
CA CYS A 306 19.81 -6.58 -20.12
C CYS A 306 19.54 -5.07 -19.90
N PRO A 307 20.33 -4.32 -19.12
CA PRO A 307 20.02 -2.94 -18.73
C PRO A 307 19.88 -1.98 -19.91
N GLN A 308 20.52 -2.29 -21.06
CA GLN A 308 20.44 -1.50 -22.29
C GLN A 308 19.01 -1.43 -22.86
N LYS A 309 18.12 -2.39 -22.52
CA LYS A 309 16.72 -2.39 -22.95
C LYS A 309 15.83 -1.46 -22.12
N ALA A 310 16.32 -0.92 -21.00
CA ALA A 310 15.54 -0.12 -20.06
C ALA A 310 15.46 1.39 -20.42
N GLN A 311 16.01 1.85 -21.54
CA GLN A 311 16.17 3.28 -21.83
C GLN A 311 14.84 4.05 -21.83
N SER A 312 13.78 3.48 -22.40
CA SER A 312 12.43 4.09 -22.39
C SER A 312 11.86 4.17 -20.97
N ALA A 313 12.04 3.11 -20.19
CA ALA A 313 11.57 3.05 -18.80
C ALA A 313 12.33 4.04 -17.90
N ILE A 314 13.63 4.26 -18.11
CA ILE A 314 14.43 5.26 -17.40
C ILE A 314 13.87 6.68 -17.66
N SER A 315 13.55 7.00 -18.91
CA SER A 315 12.95 8.29 -19.29
C SER A 315 11.56 8.46 -18.65
N ALA A 316 10.74 7.42 -18.70
CA ALA A 316 9.42 7.41 -18.08
C ALA A 316 9.54 7.58 -16.53
N ARG A 317 10.44 6.84 -15.87
CA ARG A 317 10.71 6.98 -14.44
C ARG A 317 11.05 8.42 -14.07
N THR A 318 11.97 9.05 -14.79
CA THR A 318 12.38 10.44 -14.50
C THR A 318 11.20 11.41 -14.57
N ARG A 319 10.30 11.23 -15.56
CA ARG A 319 9.08 12.03 -15.68
C ARG A 319 8.14 11.82 -14.49
N TRP A 320 7.90 10.56 -14.11
CA TRP A 320 6.96 10.22 -13.04
C TRP A 320 7.51 10.45 -11.64
N GLN A 321 8.83 10.41 -11.44
CA GLN A 321 9.46 10.83 -10.18
C GLN A 321 9.21 12.32 -9.89
N ARG A 322 9.23 13.18 -10.92
CA ARG A 322 8.88 14.60 -10.77
C ARG A 322 7.41 14.78 -10.36
N PHE A 323 6.52 13.95 -10.88
CA PHE A 323 5.11 13.93 -10.46
C PHE A 323 4.96 13.47 -9.01
N ALA A 324 5.62 12.37 -8.63
CA ALA A 324 5.65 11.88 -7.26
C ALA A 324 6.15 12.94 -6.28
N GLN A 325 7.23 13.66 -6.62
CA GLN A 325 7.75 14.75 -5.80
C GLN A 325 6.73 15.89 -5.65
N ALA A 326 6.02 16.26 -6.71
CA ALA A 326 4.96 17.27 -6.64
C ALA A 326 3.81 16.82 -5.73
N LEU A 327 3.42 15.53 -5.79
CA LEU A 327 2.42 14.95 -4.88
C LEU A 327 2.89 15.02 -3.42
N HIS A 328 4.10 14.55 -3.14
CA HIS A 328 4.66 14.54 -1.76
C HIS A 328 4.70 15.94 -1.14
N THR A 329 5.12 16.93 -1.93
CA THR A 329 5.19 18.31 -1.46
C THR A 329 3.81 18.92 -1.22
N THR A 330 2.86 18.66 -2.12
CA THR A 330 1.51 19.23 -2.05
C THR A 330 0.68 18.67 -0.92
N PHE A 331 0.77 17.34 -0.73
CA PHE A 331 -0.09 16.58 0.17
C PHE A 331 0.65 16.10 1.43
N ALA A 332 1.75 16.76 1.77
CA ALA A 332 2.47 16.50 3.02
C ALA A 332 1.54 16.68 4.23
N LEU A 333 1.60 15.75 5.17
CA LEU A 333 0.74 15.77 6.35
C LEU A 333 1.33 16.76 7.38
N PRO A 334 0.55 17.76 7.81
CA PRO A 334 1.01 18.69 8.84
C PRO A 334 0.95 18.05 10.24
N GLU A 335 1.88 18.42 11.11
CA GLU A 335 1.92 17.96 12.51
C GLU A 335 0.61 18.25 13.28
N SER A 336 -0.13 19.28 12.87
CA SER A 336 -1.42 19.67 13.48
C SER A 336 -2.49 18.55 13.40
N LEU A 337 -2.33 17.55 12.51
CA LEU A 337 -3.21 16.39 12.46
C LEU A 337 -3.13 15.54 13.74
N LYS A 338 -1.99 15.53 14.44
CA LYS A 338 -1.81 14.83 15.72
C LYS A 338 -2.77 15.31 16.81
N ALA A 339 -3.16 16.58 16.75
CA ALA A 339 -4.07 17.19 17.73
C ALA A 339 -5.51 16.61 17.75
N ALA A 340 -5.86 15.80 16.78
CA ALA A 340 -7.12 15.06 16.80
C ALA A 340 -7.07 13.82 17.69
N THR A 341 -5.90 13.29 18.00
CA THR A 341 -5.71 12.10 18.83
C THR A 341 -5.71 12.49 20.30
N THR A 342 -6.54 11.81 21.11
CA THR A 342 -6.61 11.98 22.57
C THR A 342 -6.09 10.75 23.29
N ALA A 343 -5.89 10.83 24.61
CA ALA A 343 -5.48 9.68 25.42
C ALA A 343 -6.46 8.50 25.32
N ASP A 344 -7.76 8.77 25.19
CA ASP A 344 -8.82 7.75 25.07
C ASP A 344 -8.97 7.17 23.66
N THR A 345 -8.28 7.76 22.67
CA THR A 345 -8.31 7.26 21.29
C THR A 345 -7.67 5.89 21.19
N LEU A 346 -8.34 4.90 20.58
CA LEU A 346 -7.75 3.59 20.32
C LEU A 346 -6.57 3.72 19.36
N LEU A 347 -5.42 3.20 19.76
CA LEU A 347 -4.21 3.05 18.93
C LEU A 347 -4.20 1.68 18.24
N CYS A 348 -4.40 0.61 19.04
CA CYS A 348 -4.45 -0.75 18.54
C CYS A 348 -5.87 -1.31 18.63
N ARG A 349 -6.58 -1.38 17.51
CA ARG A 349 -7.95 -1.91 17.43
C ARG A 349 -8.04 -3.43 17.56
N CYS A 350 -6.92 -4.17 17.45
CA CYS A 350 -6.90 -5.62 17.60
C CYS A 350 -6.82 -6.07 19.05
N GLU A 351 -6.25 -5.24 19.92
CA GLU A 351 -6.04 -5.50 21.36
C GLU A 351 -6.70 -4.41 22.23
N ASP A 352 -7.50 -3.53 21.65
CA ASP A 352 -8.23 -2.43 22.29
C ASP A 352 -7.36 -1.50 23.14
N ILE A 353 -6.09 -1.28 22.72
CA ILE A 353 -5.14 -0.42 23.43
C ILE A 353 -5.33 1.05 23.03
N ARG A 354 -5.45 1.93 24.02
CA ARG A 354 -5.59 3.37 23.83
C ARG A 354 -4.23 4.06 23.72
N CYS A 355 -4.23 5.26 23.19
CA CYS A 355 -3.03 6.10 23.12
C CYS A 355 -2.49 6.42 24.52
N GLY A 356 -3.36 6.66 25.51
CA GLY A 356 -2.98 6.88 26.89
C GLY A 356 -2.25 5.71 27.55
N ASP A 357 -2.57 4.48 27.16
CA ASP A 357 -1.97 3.27 27.73
C ASP A 357 -0.47 3.11 27.34
N VAL A 358 -0.05 3.79 26.28
CA VAL A 358 1.31 3.65 25.71
C VAL A 358 2.10 4.96 25.70
N GLN A 359 1.49 6.09 26.01
CA GLN A 359 2.11 7.43 25.84
C GLN A 359 3.40 7.63 26.64
N ASN A 360 3.57 6.89 27.74
CA ASN A 360 4.75 6.96 28.60
C ASN A 360 5.80 5.88 28.26
N ALA A 361 5.58 5.07 27.24
CA ALA A 361 6.56 4.08 26.80
C ALA A 361 7.73 4.76 26.06
N GLU A 362 8.93 4.30 26.29
CA GLU A 362 10.14 4.85 25.65
C GLU A 362 10.20 4.54 24.16
N ASN A 363 9.64 3.41 23.74
CA ASN A 363 9.70 2.92 22.37
C ASN A 363 8.60 1.89 22.09
N TRP A 364 8.50 1.48 20.82
CA TRP A 364 7.53 0.48 20.39
C TRP A 364 7.61 -0.84 21.16
N GLN A 365 8.81 -1.33 21.45
CA GLN A 365 8.99 -2.61 22.14
C GLN A 365 8.49 -2.54 23.59
N ALA A 366 8.81 -1.47 24.30
CA ALA A 366 8.31 -1.23 25.66
C ALA A 366 6.78 -1.15 25.68
N ALA A 367 6.19 -0.37 24.77
CA ALA A 367 4.73 -0.27 24.61
C ALA A 367 4.10 -1.65 24.35
N LYS A 368 4.65 -2.42 23.41
CA LYS A 368 4.17 -3.77 23.06
C LYS A 368 4.21 -4.73 24.25
N LEU A 369 5.31 -4.75 25.01
CA LEU A 369 5.48 -5.67 26.14
C LEU A 369 4.55 -5.31 27.31
N ALA A 370 4.36 -4.02 27.59
CA ALA A 370 3.54 -3.55 28.70
C ALA A 370 2.03 -3.67 28.43
N SER A 371 1.59 -3.43 27.17
CA SER A 371 0.17 -3.29 26.85
C SER A 371 -0.36 -4.31 25.85
N ARG A 372 0.48 -5.16 25.25
CA ARG A 372 0.16 -6.04 24.10
C ARG A 372 -0.12 -5.28 22.79
N CYS A 373 0.11 -3.97 22.73
CA CYS A 373 -0.07 -3.17 21.50
C CYS A 373 0.68 -3.81 20.32
N GLY A 374 -0.02 -4.12 19.23
CA GLY A 374 0.57 -4.74 18.05
C GLY A 374 0.79 -6.25 18.12
N MET A 375 0.27 -6.96 19.14
CA MET A 375 0.31 -8.43 19.23
C MET A 375 -0.86 -9.11 18.54
N GLY A 376 -1.89 -8.37 18.16
CA GLY A 376 -3.09 -8.93 17.52
C GLY A 376 -2.86 -9.36 16.07
N ALA A 377 -3.94 -9.73 15.38
CA ALA A 377 -3.92 -10.38 14.06
C ALA A 377 -3.11 -9.65 12.97
N CYS A 378 -3.05 -8.29 12.98
CA CYS A 378 -2.28 -7.52 12.01
C CYS A 378 -0.77 -7.45 12.34
N GLN A 379 -0.32 -7.98 13.50
CA GLN A 379 1.08 -7.96 13.94
C GLN A 379 1.73 -6.57 13.90
N GLY A 380 0.97 -5.55 14.33
CA GLY A 380 1.44 -4.17 14.40
C GLY A 380 1.44 -3.40 13.08
N LYS A 381 1.06 -4.01 11.96
CA LYS A 381 1.11 -3.35 10.64
C LYS A 381 0.30 -2.05 10.55
N VAL A 382 -0.75 -1.90 11.35
CA VAL A 382 -1.55 -0.67 11.44
C VAL A 382 -1.02 0.24 12.53
N CYS A 383 -1.05 -0.21 13.79
CA CYS A 383 -0.74 0.64 14.95
C CYS A 383 0.73 1.06 15.07
N ALA A 384 1.70 0.28 14.58
CA ALA A 384 3.10 0.70 14.62
C ALA A 384 3.38 1.93 13.73
N THR A 385 2.71 2.04 12.57
CA THR A 385 2.83 3.22 11.72
C THR A 385 2.15 4.44 12.32
N SER A 386 1.00 4.24 12.98
CA SER A 386 0.32 5.28 13.76
C SER A 386 1.18 5.74 14.94
N ALA A 387 1.79 4.81 15.69
CA ALA A 387 2.66 5.13 16.81
C ALA A 387 3.94 5.88 16.34
N ARG A 388 4.51 5.48 15.22
CA ARG A 388 5.63 6.23 14.62
C ARG A 388 5.20 7.66 14.29
N TRP A 389 4.04 7.87 13.71
CA TRP A 389 3.52 9.20 13.41
C TRP A 389 3.32 10.03 14.69
N LEU A 390 2.67 9.46 15.71
CA LEU A 390 2.33 10.15 16.93
C LEU A 390 3.54 10.43 17.83
N TYR A 391 4.37 9.42 18.06
CA TYR A 391 5.43 9.43 19.08
C TYR A 391 6.85 9.43 18.49
N GLY A 392 7.00 9.31 17.16
CA GLY A 392 8.32 9.27 16.51
C GLY A 392 9.06 7.94 16.65
N TRP A 393 8.44 6.91 17.21
CA TRP A 393 9.10 5.62 17.41
C TRP A 393 9.52 4.96 16.08
N PRO A 394 10.71 4.35 16.01
CA PRO A 394 11.10 3.58 14.86
C PRO A 394 10.15 2.39 14.64
N LEU A 395 9.95 2.01 13.37
CA LEU A 395 9.19 0.81 13.06
C LEU A 395 9.89 -0.43 13.63
N PRO A 396 9.13 -1.42 14.13
CA PRO A 396 9.71 -2.66 14.61
C PRO A 396 10.43 -3.41 13.48
N GLN A 397 11.54 -4.05 13.81
CA GLN A 397 12.19 -4.98 12.89
C GLN A 397 11.30 -6.22 12.72
N PRO A 398 11.02 -6.64 11.49
CA PRO A 398 10.23 -7.84 11.25
C PRO A 398 10.99 -9.08 11.70
N ARG A 399 10.24 -10.08 12.12
CA ARG A 399 10.76 -11.42 12.48
C ARG A 399 10.04 -12.47 11.65
N GLU A 400 10.70 -13.55 11.38
CA GLU A 400 10.07 -14.71 10.76
C GLU A 400 9.28 -15.52 11.80
N PRO A 401 8.09 -16.03 11.45
CA PRO A 401 7.43 -15.93 10.15
C PRO A 401 6.83 -14.53 9.90
N LEU A 402 6.94 -14.03 8.66
CA LEU A 402 6.43 -12.70 8.27
C LEU A 402 4.91 -12.57 8.30
N SER A 403 4.23 -13.71 8.21
CA SER A 403 2.78 -13.83 8.23
C SER A 403 2.39 -14.99 9.13
N PRO A 404 1.16 -14.99 9.70
CA PRO A 404 0.65 -16.18 10.38
C PRO A 404 0.79 -17.40 9.49
N ALA A 405 1.45 -18.45 10.00
CA ALA A 405 1.77 -19.65 9.28
C ALA A 405 1.08 -20.87 9.91
N ARG A 406 0.78 -21.89 9.09
CA ARG A 406 0.25 -23.16 9.59
C ARG A 406 1.32 -23.91 10.35
N VAL A 407 0.89 -24.77 11.27
CA VAL A 407 1.80 -25.57 12.10
C VAL A 407 2.66 -26.52 11.25
N ASP A 408 2.09 -27.11 10.19
CA ASP A 408 2.83 -27.99 9.27
C ASP A 408 3.98 -27.23 8.56
N THR A 409 3.76 -26.00 8.13
CA THR A 409 4.81 -25.15 7.54
C THR A 409 5.91 -24.83 8.56
N LEU A 410 5.54 -24.52 9.81
CA LEU A 410 6.52 -24.27 10.87
C LEU A 410 7.35 -25.51 11.20
N ILE A 411 6.74 -26.70 11.21
CA ILE A 411 7.45 -27.98 11.38
C ILE A 411 8.46 -28.20 10.24
N HIS A 412 8.08 -27.88 8.99
CA HIS A 412 9.01 -27.95 7.86
C HIS A 412 10.19 -27.00 7.98
N LEU A 413 9.96 -25.77 8.45
CA LEU A 413 11.01 -24.79 8.68
C LEU A 413 11.97 -25.20 9.81
N ALA A 414 11.48 -25.92 10.83
CA ALA A 414 12.26 -26.35 11.98
C ALA A 414 13.13 -27.61 11.70
N LYS A 415 12.87 -28.35 10.63
CA LYS A 415 13.67 -29.52 10.28
C LYS A 415 15.08 -29.09 9.84
N PRO A 416 16.15 -29.65 10.43
CA PRO A 416 17.50 -29.36 9.95
C PRO A 416 17.58 -29.75 8.47
N LYS A 417 18.05 -28.83 7.65
CA LYS A 417 18.40 -29.13 6.26
C LYS A 417 19.71 -29.91 6.32
N GLY A 418 19.64 -31.23 6.08
CA GLY A 418 20.79 -32.09 5.99
C GLY A 418 21.75 -31.68 4.87
#